data_97119d42990819403de3f45909ef681c
#
_entry.id   97119d42990819403de3f45909ef681c
#
_cell.length_a   1.000
_cell.length_b   1.000
_cell.length_c   1.000
_cell.angle_alpha   90.00
_cell.angle_beta   90.00
_cell.angle_gamma   90.00
#
_symmetry.space_group_name_H-M   'P 1'
#
loop_
_entity.id
_entity.type
_entity.pdbx_description
1 polymer ?
#
loop_
_entity_poly.entity_id
_entity_poly.type
_entity_poly.pdbx_seq_one_letter_code
_entity_poly.pdbx_strand_id
1 'polypeptide(L)'
;MEVQRMQEFFGRRSLPERMLQQLMQTETRLRVAHESHLGYPYNLSFGPGLPVTLQRFLINNLGDPYAGSHYASDVCEMEREAIAWLMRLWGCYNLEDYWGSIGASGTEGSIWGIYLGREALPDAILLHSADAHYSIPKAARLQRIEACSLRSTPNGELDLTALAEKLVELKGRPVILALTCGTTMKGAHDDIAGAIAVLEAADYGPDRRYIHIDGALNAMVIPFLQDAPDGIRPMFDLGFDSISTSGHKMIGTPMPCGALVARKSHVARISRAISYLKSNDTTLMGSRNGHAVLAIWVRLFGHGYGLFANDATVAVDRAATLAKRLRTSGAEVLCNPHSLTVVFDEPEPEVVRKYQLACSGGLAHAIVMPSVTDDLLDQFSDDFQKGHRWRTQKA
;
A
#
# COMPACT_ATOMS: atom_id res chain seq x y z
N MET A 1 24.96 -30.00 -3.49
CA MET A 1 24.87 -29.13 -2.28
C MET A 1 23.45 -28.57 -2.10
N GLU A 2 22.82 -27.93 -3.09
CA GLU A 2 21.45 -27.36 -2.94
C GLU A 2 20.37 -28.40 -2.73
N VAL A 3 20.35 -29.50 -3.48
CA VAL A 3 19.41 -30.61 -3.29
C VAL A 3 19.51 -31.19 -1.86
N GLN A 4 20.72 -31.32 -1.36
CA GLN A 4 20.97 -31.85 -0.01
C GLN A 4 20.45 -30.88 1.08
N ARG A 5 20.63 -29.54 0.90
CA ARG A 5 20.05 -28.53 1.79
C ARG A 5 18.52 -28.52 1.79
N MET A 6 17.90 -28.67 0.63
CA MET A 6 16.44 -28.80 0.55
C MET A 6 15.94 -30.09 1.19
N GLN A 7 16.62 -31.22 0.98
CA GLN A 7 16.26 -32.48 1.62
C GLN A 7 16.39 -32.40 3.15
N GLU A 8 17.43 -31.76 3.67
CA GLU A 8 17.62 -31.53 5.11
C GLU A 8 16.50 -30.65 5.70
N PHE A 9 16.01 -29.65 4.96
CA PHE A 9 14.90 -28.78 5.36
C PHE A 9 13.58 -29.55 5.57
N PHE A 10 13.28 -30.52 4.69
CA PHE A 10 12.05 -31.32 4.78
C PHE A 10 12.14 -32.52 5.75
N GLY A 11 13.29 -32.76 6.35
CA GLY A 11 13.50 -33.79 7.37
C GLY A 11 13.43 -35.23 6.82
N ARG A 12 12.92 -36.17 7.66
CA ARG A 12 12.92 -37.62 7.36
C ARG A 12 12.05 -38.06 6.17
N ARG A 13 11.24 -37.19 5.59
CA ARG A 13 10.45 -37.48 4.38
C ARG A 13 11.08 -36.75 3.22
N SER A 14 11.79 -37.47 2.35
CA SER A 14 12.29 -36.92 1.09
C SER A 14 11.09 -36.58 0.18
N LEU A 15 11.08 -35.35 -0.38
CA LEU A 15 10.15 -35.02 -1.43
C LEU A 15 10.51 -35.85 -2.70
N PRO A 16 9.52 -36.21 -3.53
CA PRO A 16 9.77 -36.77 -4.86
C PRO A 16 10.73 -35.88 -5.63
N GLU A 17 11.67 -36.50 -6.37
CA GLU A 17 12.71 -35.76 -7.12
C GLU A 17 12.15 -34.69 -8.03
N ARG A 18 11.03 -34.96 -8.71
CA ARG A 18 10.32 -33.98 -9.54
C ARG A 18 9.90 -32.72 -8.76
N MET A 19 9.44 -32.87 -7.51
CA MET A 19 9.05 -31.72 -6.68
C MET A 19 10.28 -30.90 -6.25
N LEU A 20 11.36 -31.55 -5.88
CA LEU A 20 12.63 -30.89 -5.56
C LEU A 20 13.14 -30.07 -6.74
N GLN A 21 13.14 -30.66 -7.96
CA GLN A 21 13.52 -29.96 -9.18
C GLN A 21 12.63 -28.74 -9.46
N GLN A 22 11.29 -28.87 -9.28
CA GLN A 22 10.36 -27.76 -9.45
C GLN A 22 10.61 -26.63 -8.45
N LEU A 23 10.90 -26.94 -7.17
CA LEU A 23 11.22 -25.94 -6.14
C LEU A 23 12.52 -25.22 -6.47
N MET A 24 13.58 -25.94 -6.88
CA MET A 24 14.87 -25.35 -7.27
C MET A 24 14.74 -24.44 -8.49
N GLN A 25 14.00 -24.86 -9.51
CA GLN A 25 13.71 -24.04 -10.70
C GLN A 25 12.92 -22.77 -10.32
N THR A 26 11.97 -22.91 -9.40
CA THR A 26 11.18 -21.77 -8.90
C THR A 26 12.04 -20.79 -8.13
N GLU A 27 12.91 -21.28 -7.23
CA GLU A 27 13.87 -20.43 -6.48
C GLU A 27 14.79 -19.67 -7.43
N THR A 28 15.40 -20.37 -8.40
CA THR A 28 16.28 -19.74 -9.39
C THR A 28 15.55 -18.65 -10.19
N ARG A 29 14.35 -18.93 -10.66
CA ARG A 29 13.51 -17.96 -11.40
C ARG A 29 13.16 -16.74 -10.54
N LEU A 30 12.78 -16.94 -9.28
CA LEU A 30 12.45 -15.86 -8.36
C LEU A 30 13.67 -15.00 -8.02
N ARG A 31 14.84 -15.61 -7.82
CA ARG A 31 16.09 -14.89 -7.58
C ARG A 31 16.41 -13.94 -8.74
N VAL A 32 16.41 -14.46 -9.97
CA VAL A 32 16.64 -13.64 -11.17
C VAL A 32 15.61 -12.52 -11.30
N ALA A 33 14.33 -12.82 -11.01
CA ALA A 33 13.27 -11.81 -11.07
C ALA A 33 13.46 -10.69 -10.02
N HIS A 34 13.95 -11.02 -8.83
CA HIS A 34 14.19 -10.03 -7.77
C HIS A 34 15.40 -9.12 -8.07
N GLU A 35 16.44 -9.64 -8.73
CA GLU A 35 17.67 -8.89 -9.04
C GLU A 35 17.44 -7.72 -10.02
N SER A 36 16.39 -7.76 -10.83
CA SER A 36 16.07 -6.73 -11.84
C SER A 36 14.71 -6.07 -11.68
N HIS A 37 14.08 -6.19 -10.51
CA HIS A 37 12.73 -5.73 -10.28
C HIS A 37 12.64 -4.22 -10.06
N LEU A 38 11.92 -3.49 -10.94
CA LEU A 38 11.67 -2.04 -10.84
C LEU A 38 10.19 -1.64 -11.03
N GLY A 39 9.38 -2.49 -11.65
CA GLY A 39 8.05 -2.10 -12.12
C GLY A 39 6.91 -2.15 -11.09
N TYR A 40 7.15 -2.71 -9.91
CA TYR A 40 6.14 -2.81 -8.85
C TYR A 40 6.71 -2.37 -7.49
N PRO A 41 5.88 -1.83 -6.58
CA PRO A 41 6.32 -1.23 -5.33
C PRO A 41 6.63 -2.28 -4.24
N TYR A 42 7.44 -3.29 -4.55
CA TYR A 42 7.80 -4.34 -3.60
C TYR A 42 9.17 -4.05 -2.98
N ASN A 43 9.20 -3.86 -1.67
CA ASN A 43 10.46 -3.81 -0.94
C ASN A 43 10.96 -5.23 -0.73
N LEU A 44 11.98 -5.61 -1.46
CA LEU A 44 12.57 -6.95 -1.44
C LEU A 44 13.63 -7.13 -0.33
N SER A 45 13.84 -6.12 0.51
CA SER A 45 14.68 -6.18 1.69
C SER A 45 13.88 -6.67 2.90
N PHE A 46 13.67 -7.98 3.01
CA PHE A 46 12.75 -8.57 4.01
C PHE A 46 13.29 -8.56 5.45
N GLY A 47 14.54 -8.15 5.67
CA GLY A 47 15.19 -8.22 6.98
C GLY A 47 15.43 -9.68 7.44
N PRO A 48 15.51 -9.94 8.76
CA PRO A 48 15.89 -11.25 9.29
C PRO A 48 14.87 -12.36 9.04
N GLY A 49 13.67 -12.01 8.51
CA GLY A 49 12.58 -12.96 8.30
C GLY A 49 11.93 -13.44 9.61
N LEU A 50 10.95 -14.32 9.47
CA LEU A 50 10.31 -14.98 10.63
C LEU A 50 11.13 -16.18 11.08
N PRO A 51 11.24 -16.43 12.39
CA PRO A 51 11.84 -17.65 12.89
C PRO A 51 11.15 -18.89 12.28
N VAL A 52 11.95 -19.78 11.68
CA VAL A 52 11.44 -21.00 11.02
C VAL A 52 10.62 -21.86 11.97
N THR A 53 10.94 -21.83 13.28
CA THR A 53 10.20 -22.53 14.33
C THR A 53 8.74 -22.13 14.40
N LEU A 54 8.41 -20.83 14.16
CA LEU A 54 7.03 -20.34 14.18
C LEU A 54 6.21 -20.80 12.97
N GLN A 55 6.86 -21.11 11.85
CA GLN A 55 6.18 -21.62 10.65
C GLN A 55 5.55 -23.01 10.82
N ARG A 56 5.84 -23.70 11.95
CA ARG A 56 5.28 -25.02 12.28
C ARG A 56 3.94 -24.94 12.99
N PHE A 57 3.48 -23.74 13.35
CA PHE A 57 2.23 -23.53 14.06
C PHE A 57 1.17 -22.94 13.12
N LEU A 58 -0.06 -23.40 13.27
CA LEU A 58 -1.22 -22.67 12.77
C LEU A 58 -1.42 -21.46 13.68
N ILE A 59 -1.28 -20.25 13.12
CA ILE A 59 -1.54 -19.00 13.85
C ILE A 59 -2.68 -18.29 13.13
N ASN A 60 -3.81 -18.15 13.82
CA ASN A 60 -5.04 -17.59 13.27
C ASN A 60 -5.61 -16.53 14.22
N ASN A 61 -5.54 -15.27 13.84
CA ASN A 61 -6.11 -14.18 14.61
C ASN A 61 -7.62 -14.12 14.34
N LEU A 62 -8.42 -14.70 15.25
CA LEU A 62 -9.88 -14.72 15.16
C LEU A 62 -10.52 -13.54 15.89
N GLY A 63 -11.57 -12.99 15.30
CA GLY A 63 -12.37 -11.92 15.91
C GLY A 63 -11.64 -10.59 16.02
N ASP A 64 -12.16 -9.75 16.92
CA ASP A 64 -11.60 -8.44 17.21
C ASP A 64 -10.25 -8.56 17.92
N PRO A 65 -9.16 -7.94 17.40
CA PRO A 65 -7.84 -8.01 18.06
C PRO A 65 -7.80 -7.36 19.45
N TYR A 66 -8.79 -6.54 19.80
CA TYR A 66 -8.89 -5.86 21.10
C TYR A 66 -9.87 -6.53 22.07
N ALA A 67 -10.65 -7.49 21.59
CA ALA A 67 -11.54 -8.29 22.44
C ALA A 67 -10.92 -9.66 22.68
N GLY A 68 -10.88 -10.10 23.92
CA GLY A 68 -10.39 -11.44 24.25
C GLY A 68 -11.22 -12.54 23.59
N SER A 69 -10.58 -13.69 23.33
CA SER A 69 -11.19 -14.91 22.80
C SER A 69 -10.75 -16.10 23.63
N HIS A 70 -11.49 -17.22 23.58
CA HIS A 70 -11.04 -18.50 24.14
C HIS A 70 -10.05 -19.24 23.25
N TYR A 71 -9.82 -18.75 22.03
CA TYR A 71 -8.83 -19.30 21.11
C TYR A 71 -7.42 -18.83 21.49
N ALA A 72 -6.49 -19.75 21.60
CA ALA A 72 -5.15 -19.49 22.13
C ALA A 72 -4.02 -19.55 21.08
N SER A 73 -4.33 -19.95 19.82
CA SER A 73 -3.32 -20.00 18.75
C SER A 73 -3.37 -18.74 17.88
N ASP A 74 -3.28 -17.58 18.52
CA ASP A 74 -3.23 -16.27 17.89
C ASP A 74 -2.00 -15.47 18.34
N VAL A 75 -1.82 -14.32 17.73
CA VAL A 75 -0.79 -13.31 18.04
C VAL A 75 -1.42 -11.90 18.08
N CYS A 76 -2.63 -11.81 18.63
CA CYS A 76 -3.37 -10.55 18.71
C CYS A 76 -2.63 -9.46 19.53
N GLU A 77 -1.81 -9.85 20.50
CA GLU A 77 -0.97 -8.92 21.26
C GLU A 77 0.02 -8.20 20.30
N MET A 78 0.75 -8.96 19.49
CA MET A 78 1.69 -8.40 18.50
C MET A 78 0.96 -7.60 17.41
N GLU A 79 -0.27 -7.98 17.05
CA GLU A 79 -1.11 -7.22 16.15
C GLU A 79 -1.44 -5.84 16.72
N ARG A 80 -1.88 -5.77 17.98
CA ARG A 80 -2.15 -4.50 18.66
C ARG A 80 -0.91 -3.61 18.76
N GLU A 81 0.25 -4.18 19.06
CA GLU A 81 1.52 -3.43 19.10
C GLU A 81 1.89 -2.87 17.73
N ALA A 82 1.80 -3.68 16.66
CA ALA A 82 2.08 -3.25 15.29
C ALA A 82 1.11 -2.15 14.84
N ILE A 83 -0.17 -2.29 15.15
CA ILE A 83 -1.19 -1.27 14.86
C ILE A 83 -0.93 0.01 15.68
N ALA A 84 -0.58 -0.10 16.96
CA ALA A 84 -0.25 1.07 17.78
C ALA A 84 0.99 1.82 17.25
N TRP A 85 1.97 1.10 16.68
CA TRP A 85 3.11 1.70 16.00
C TRP A 85 2.67 2.53 14.79
N LEU A 86 1.80 1.98 13.92
CA LEU A 86 1.24 2.67 12.76
C LEU A 86 0.35 3.86 13.17
N MET A 87 -0.47 3.69 14.20
CA MET A 87 -1.29 4.77 14.76
C MET A 87 -0.44 5.97 15.16
N ARG A 88 0.68 5.73 15.86
CA ARG A 88 1.59 6.82 16.26
C ARG A 88 2.23 7.50 15.06
N LEU A 89 2.61 6.73 14.04
CA LEU A 89 3.15 7.28 12.78
C LEU A 89 2.16 8.23 12.10
N TRP A 90 0.86 7.94 12.18
CA TRP A 90 -0.21 8.73 11.56
C TRP A 90 -0.88 9.72 12.53
N GLY A 91 -0.24 10.06 13.64
CA GLY A 91 -0.69 11.12 14.55
C GLY A 91 -1.89 10.77 15.41
N CYS A 92 -2.13 9.50 15.70
CA CYS A 92 -3.14 9.08 16.67
C CYS A 92 -2.60 9.29 18.08
N TYR A 93 -2.84 10.44 18.70
CA TYR A 93 -2.31 10.76 20.02
C TYR A 93 -3.02 10.00 21.16
N ASN A 94 -4.35 9.85 21.07
CA ASN A 94 -5.14 9.01 21.96
C ASN A 94 -5.52 7.71 21.26
N LEU A 95 -4.78 6.62 21.49
CA LEU A 95 -4.96 5.35 20.81
C LEU A 95 -6.34 4.73 21.07
N GLU A 96 -7.01 5.07 22.17
CA GLU A 96 -8.33 4.55 22.52
C GLU A 96 -9.45 5.04 21.59
N ASP A 97 -9.23 6.14 20.86
CA ASP A 97 -10.18 6.68 19.89
C ASP A 97 -10.10 5.95 18.52
N TYR A 98 -9.10 5.10 18.36
CA TYR A 98 -8.81 4.41 17.11
C TYR A 98 -8.88 2.90 17.28
N TRP A 99 -9.03 2.24 16.17
CA TRP A 99 -9.03 0.80 16.04
C TRP A 99 -8.26 0.42 14.77
N GLY A 100 -7.61 -0.71 14.77
CA GLY A 100 -6.94 -1.20 13.56
C GLY A 100 -6.73 -2.69 13.59
N SER A 101 -6.46 -3.25 12.42
CA SER A 101 -6.19 -4.67 12.27
C SER A 101 -5.35 -4.95 11.02
N ILE A 102 -4.69 -6.10 11.02
CA ILE A 102 -3.87 -6.58 9.91
C ILE A 102 -4.69 -7.57 9.09
N GLY A 103 -4.76 -7.33 7.78
CA GLY A 103 -5.44 -8.14 6.78
C GLY A 103 -4.51 -8.66 5.69
N ALA A 104 -5.08 -9.21 4.62
CA ALA A 104 -4.35 -9.89 3.55
C ALA A 104 -3.67 -8.95 2.54
N SER A 105 -4.05 -7.67 2.47
CA SER A 105 -3.47 -6.72 1.50
C SER A 105 -3.97 -5.29 1.72
N GLY A 106 -3.34 -4.31 1.07
CA GLY A 106 -3.87 -2.94 0.97
C GLY A 106 -5.25 -2.89 0.27
N THR A 107 -5.50 -3.77 -0.70
CA THR A 107 -6.83 -3.90 -1.34
C THR A 107 -7.91 -4.28 -0.32
N GLU A 108 -7.63 -5.22 0.58
CA GLU A 108 -8.55 -5.55 1.67
C GLU A 108 -8.76 -4.33 2.57
N GLY A 109 -7.69 -3.62 2.92
CA GLY A 109 -7.77 -2.39 3.71
C GLY A 109 -8.64 -1.32 3.05
N SER A 110 -8.51 -1.09 1.74
CA SER A 110 -9.37 -0.16 0.99
C SER A 110 -10.83 -0.61 0.95
N ILE A 111 -11.09 -1.91 0.68
CA ILE A 111 -12.46 -2.47 0.69
C ILE A 111 -13.08 -2.28 2.07
N TRP A 112 -12.32 -2.51 3.12
CA TRP A 112 -12.77 -2.39 4.50
C TRP A 112 -12.99 -0.93 4.92
N GLY A 113 -12.05 -0.01 4.61
CA GLY A 113 -12.24 1.41 4.87
C GLY A 113 -13.51 1.97 4.20
N ILE A 114 -13.76 1.60 2.94
CA ILE A 114 -14.99 1.98 2.22
C ILE A 114 -16.23 1.33 2.82
N TYR A 115 -16.12 0.08 3.31
CA TYR A 115 -17.21 -0.59 4.03
C TYR A 115 -17.60 0.16 5.30
N LEU A 116 -16.64 0.62 6.10
CA LEU A 116 -16.92 1.45 7.27
C LEU A 116 -17.64 2.74 6.89
N GLY A 117 -17.23 3.38 5.79
CA GLY A 117 -17.89 4.57 5.24
C GLY A 117 -19.34 4.31 4.82
N ARG A 118 -19.58 3.19 4.13
CA ARG A 118 -20.93 2.77 3.74
C ARG A 118 -21.85 2.51 4.95
N GLU A 119 -21.34 1.84 5.97
CA GLU A 119 -22.12 1.58 7.19
C GLU A 119 -22.35 2.84 8.04
N ALA A 120 -21.43 3.83 7.92
CA ALA A 120 -21.62 5.14 8.52
C ALA A 120 -22.65 6.00 7.75
N LEU A 121 -22.61 5.94 6.41
CA LEU A 121 -23.40 6.77 5.49
C LEU A 121 -24.01 5.89 4.39
N PRO A 122 -25.12 5.17 4.64
CA PRO A 122 -25.67 4.17 3.71
C PRO A 122 -26.08 4.73 2.33
N ASP A 123 -26.49 6.00 2.27
CA ASP A 123 -26.92 6.66 1.03
C ASP A 123 -25.79 7.43 0.32
N ALA A 124 -24.57 7.31 0.80
CA ALA A 124 -23.43 8.03 0.25
C ALA A 124 -23.06 7.55 -1.16
N ILE A 125 -22.51 8.47 -1.94
CA ILE A 125 -21.80 8.17 -3.18
C ILE A 125 -20.29 8.12 -2.91
N LEU A 126 -19.58 7.15 -3.49
CA LEU A 126 -18.11 7.07 -3.43
C LEU A 126 -17.50 7.99 -4.49
N LEU A 127 -16.69 8.95 -4.06
CA LEU A 127 -15.89 9.82 -4.93
C LEU A 127 -14.42 9.39 -4.87
N HIS A 128 -13.75 9.35 -6.01
CA HIS A 128 -12.33 9.02 -6.10
C HIS A 128 -11.68 9.66 -7.35
N SER A 129 -10.38 9.86 -7.33
CA SER A 129 -9.59 10.31 -8.49
C SER A 129 -9.63 9.27 -9.62
N ALA A 130 -9.52 9.71 -10.87
CA ALA A 130 -9.33 8.85 -12.03
C ALA A 130 -8.03 8.03 -11.97
N ASP A 131 -7.01 8.54 -11.27
CA ASP A 131 -5.73 7.86 -11.03
C ASP A 131 -5.74 6.97 -9.76
N ALA A 132 -6.88 6.85 -9.05
CA ALA A 132 -7.00 5.96 -7.90
C ALA A 132 -6.76 4.50 -8.30
N HIS A 133 -6.20 3.71 -7.38
CA HIS A 133 -5.99 2.30 -7.60
C HIS A 133 -7.31 1.57 -7.87
N TYR A 134 -7.30 0.56 -8.75
CA TYR A 134 -8.49 -0.20 -9.13
C TYR A 134 -9.23 -0.87 -7.96
N SER A 135 -8.61 -0.99 -6.79
CA SER A 135 -9.26 -1.48 -5.56
C SER A 135 -10.42 -0.60 -5.12
N ILE A 136 -10.36 0.71 -5.37
CA ILE A 136 -11.39 1.67 -4.97
C ILE A 136 -12.69 1.44 -5.77
N PRO A 137 -12.72 1.51 -7.13
CA PRO A 137 -13.93 1.17 -7.87
C PRO A 137 -14.34 -0.31 -7.72
N LYS A 138 -13.40 -1.23 -7.41
CA LYS A 138 -13.72 -2.61 -7.05
C LYS A 138 -14.51 -2.66 -5.73
N ALA A 139 -14.11 -1.91 -4.71
CA ALA A 139 -14.83 -1.83 -3.44
C ALA A 139 -16.28 -1.35 -3.64
N ALA A 140 -16.47 -0.30 -4.46
CA ALA A 140 -17.80 0.20 -4.81
C ALA A 140 -18.68 -0.89 -5.43
N ARG A 141 -18.15 -1.61 -6.45
CA ARG A 141 -18.90 -2.70 -7.10
C ARG A 141 -19.26 -3.83 -6.15
N LEU A 142 -18.31 -4.27 -5.32
CA LEU A 142 -18.53 -5.35 -4.36
C LEU A 142 -19.62 -4.99 -3.34
N GLN A 143 -19.64 -3.73 -2.91
CA GLN A 143 -20.54 -3.25 -1.86
C GLN A 143 -21.81 -2.59 -2.42
N ARG A 144 -21.96 -2.53 -3.76
CA ARG A 144 -23.09 -1.89 -4.46
C ARG A 144 -23.26 -0.42 -4.09
N ILE A 145 -22.16 0.30 -3.91
CA ILE A 145 -22.11 1.74 -3.71
C ILE A 145 -22.05 2.40 -5.09
N GLU A 146 -22.87 3.43 -5.32
CA GLU A 146 -22.71 4.30 -6.47
C GLU A 146 -21.35 5.00 -6.38
N ALA A 147 -20.60 5.04 -7.47
CA ALA A 147 -19.27 5.66 -7.49
C ALA A 147 -19.13 6.63 -8.66
N CYS A 148 -18.39 7.70 -8.42
CA CYS A 148 -18.05 8.69 -9.43
C CYS A 148 -16.52 8.90 -9.43
N SER A 149 -15.92 8.68 -10.60
CA SER A 149 -14.52 9.02 -10.87
C SER A 149 -14.41 10.50 -11.23
N LEU A 150 -13.62 11.24 -10.47
CA LEU A 150 -13.34 12.66 -10.67
C LEU A 150 -12.06 12.84 -11.50
N ARG A 151 -11.96 13.95 -12.23
CA ARG A 151 -10.73 14.28 -12.95
C ARG A 151 -9.52 14.30 -12.03
N SER A 152 -8.39 13.87 -12.56
CA SER A 152 -7.08 14.11 -11.96
C SER A 152 -6.38 15.28 -12.62
N THR A 153 -5.44 15.89 -11.91
CA THR A 153 -4.46 16.81 -12.52
C THR A 153 -3.55 16.05 -13.51
N PRO A 154 -2.81 16.73 -14.38
CA PRO A 154 -1.80 16.08 -15.24
C PRO A 154 -0.78 15.24 -14.45
N ASN A 155 -0.46 15.65 -13.22
CA ASN A 155 0.48 14.95 -12.35
C ASN A 155 -0.16 13.72 -11.66
N GLY A 156 -1.49 13.62 -11.64
CA GLY A 156 -2.22 12.46 -11.11
C GLY A 156 -2.88 12.66 -9.74
N GLU A 157 -2.82 13.88 -9.17
CA GLU A 157 -3.58 14.20 -7.95
C GLU A 157 -5.07 14.37 -8.27
N LEU A 158 -5.92 14.21 -7.26
CA LEU A 158 -7.34 14.59 -7.37
C LEU A 158 -7.48 16.08 -7.72
N ASP A 159 -8.22 16.39 -8.78
CA ASP A 159 -8.56 17.78 -9.12
C ASP A 159 -9.60 18.32 -8.11
N LEU A 160 -9.16 19.21 -7.22
CA LEU A 160 -10.01 19.82 -6.19
C LEU A 160 -11.14 20.68 -6.79
N THR A 161 -10.95 21.25 -7.99
CA THR A 161 -12.03 21.93 -8.70
C THR A 161 -13.11 20.94 -9.13
N ALA A 162 -12.72 19.77 -9.64
CA ALA A 162 -13.67 18.73 -10.00
C ALA A 162 -14.41 18.18 -8.76
N LEU A 163 -13.74 18.11 -7.62
CA LEU A 163 -14.39 17.76 -6.34
C LEU A 163 -15.45 18.81 -5.98
N ALA A 164 -15.10 20.10 -6.00
CA ALA A 164 -16.03 21.18 -5.66
C ALA A 164 -17.27 21.21 -6.59
N GLU A 165 -17.06 21.09 -7.91
CA GLU A 165 -18.13 21.01 -8.91
C GLU A 165 -19.08 19.84 -8.59
N LYS A 166 -18.53 18.67 -8.27
CA LYS A 166 -19.32 17.47 -7.97
C LYS A 166 -20.14 17.61 -6.69
N LEU A 167 -19.59 18.21 -5.65
CA LEU A 167 -20.32 18.44 -4.39
C LEU A 167 -21.54 19.36 -4.58
N VAL A 168 -21.42 20.39 -5.45
CA VAL A 168 -22.57 21.24 -5.83
C VAL A 168 -23.66 20.44 -6.54
N GLU A 169 -23.28 19.54 -7.47
CA GLU A 169 -24.24 18.66 -8.18
C GLU A 169 -24.99 17.73 -7.22
N LEU A 170 -24.30 17.22 -6.19
CA LEU A 170 -24.85 16.26 -5.24
C LEU A 170 -25.87 16.85 -4.25
N LYS A 171 -25.96 18.19 -4.16
CA LYS A 171 -26.97 18.90 -3.35
C LYS A 171 -27.08 18.41 -1.91
N GLY A 172 -25.94 18.12 -1.28
CA GLY A 172 -25.88 17.67 0.11
C GLY A 172 -26.06 16.16 0.32
N ARG A 173 -26.14 15.36 -0.74
CA ARG A 173 -26.07 13.89 -0.62
C ARG A 173 -24.76 13.48 0.04
N PRO A 174 -24.75 12.63 1.08
CA PRO A 174 -23.52 12.21 1.75
C PRO A 174 -22.49 11.61 0.79
N VAL A 175 -21.20 11.75 1.12
CA VAL A 175 -20.10 11.26 0.30
C VAL A 175 -19.12 10.39 1.11
N ILE A 176 -18.60 9.36 0.45
CA ILE A 176 -17.39 8.68 0.85
C ILE A 176 -16.31 9.19 -0.11
N LEU A 177 -15.27 9.83 0.39
CA LEU A 177 -14.16 10.31 -0.42
C LEU A 177 -12.94 9.40 -0.20
N ALA A 178 -12.47 8.75 -1.28
CA ALA A 178 -11.23 7.98 -1.26
C ALA A 178 -10.10 8.84 -1.83
N LEU A 179 -9.17 9.22 -0.98
CA LEU A 179 -7.94 9.94 -1.34
C LEU A 179 -6.76 8.97 -1.40
N THR A 180 -5.78 9.27 -2.24
CA THR A 180 -4.63 8.40 -2.47
C THR A 180 -3.33 9.06 -2.03
N CYS A 181 -2.57 8.37 -1.19
CA CYS A 181 -1.20 8.74 -0.83
C CYS A 181 -0.23 7.89 -1.68
N GLY A 182 0.04 8.34 -2.91
CA GLY A 182 0.84 7.66 -3.92
C GLY A 182 0.03 6.89 -4.96
N THR A 183 -0.43 7.58 -6.03
CA THR A 183 -1.18 6.94 -7.13
C THR A 183 -0.34 5.91 -7.87
N THR A 184 -0.98 4.84 -8.35
CA THR A 184 -0.29 3.65 -8.87
C THR A 184 0.63 3.95 -10.05
N MET A 185 0.16 4.70 -11.05
CA MET A 185 0.96 4.95 -12.26
C MET A 185 1.89 6.15 -12.11
N LYS A 186 1.46 7.20 -11.42
CA LYS A 186 2.18 8.49 -11.38
C LYS A 186 2.83 8.81 -10.03
N GLY A 187 2.51 8.04 -8.97
CA GLY A 187 3.04 8.26 -7.63
C GLY A 187 2.63 9.61 -7.03
N ALA A 188 1.51 10.19 -7.48
CA ALA A 188 1.00 11.46 -7.00
C ALA A 188 0.36 11.33 -5.60
N HIS A 189 0.35 12.43 -4.85
CA HIS A 189 -0.26 12.52 -3.53
C HIS A 189 -1.43 13.48 -3.58
N ASP A 190 -2.63 13.01 -3.25
CA ASP A 190 -3.76 13.90 -3.11
C ASP A 190 -3.55 14.89 -1.96
N ASP A 191 -3.94 16.15 -2.14
CA ASP A 191 -3.94 17.15 -1.09
C ASP A 191 -5.10 16.88 -0.12
N ILE A 192 -4.80 16.18 0.96
CA ILE A 192 -5.77 15.77 1.98
C ILE A 192 -6.38 17.00 2.65
N ALA A 193 -5.56 17.97 3.04
CA ALA A 193 -6.02 19.18 3.71
C ALA A 193 -6.89 20.03 2.77
N GLY A 194 -6.46 20.20 1.52
CA GLY A 194 -7.21 20.89 0.48
C GLY A 194 -8.56 20.23 0.18
N ALA A 195 -8.59 18.90 0.08
CA ALA A 195 -9.83 18.15 -0.14
C ALA A 195 -10.82 18.31 1.03
N ILE A 196 -10.32 18.32 2.27
CA ILE A 196 -11.13 18.56 3.46
C ILE A 196 -11.68 19.99 3.48
N ALA A 197 -10.85 20.98 3.14
CA ALA A 197 -11.28 22.37 3.04
C ALA A 197 -12.38 22.57 1.97
N VAL A 198 -12.29 21.89 0.84
CA VAL A 198 -13.33 21.90 -0.20
C VAL A 198 -14.64 21.29 0.30
N LEU A 199 -14.58 20.16 1.03
CA LEU A 199 -15.74 19.55 1.65
C LEU A 199 -16.41 20.49 2.66
N GLU A 200 -15.63 21.14 3.52
CA GLU A 200 -16.12 22.08 4.53
C GLU A 200 -16.75 23.32 3.89
N ALA A 201 -16.12 23.89 2.87
CA ALA A 201 -16.65 25.02 2.13
C ALA A 201 -17.98 24.71 1.41
N ALA A 202 -18.22 23.44 1.08
CA ALA A 202 -19.46 22.93 0.48
C ALA A 202 -20.48 22.42 1.51
N ASP A 203 -20.30 22.68 2.80
CA ASP A 203 -21.17 22.24 3.92
C ASP A 203 -21.27 20.71 4.08
N TYR A 204 -20.16 19.99 3.75
CA TYR A 204 -20.01 18.55 4.01
C TYR A 204 -19.21 18.34 5.31
N GLY A 205 -19.86 18.51 6.44
CA GLY A 205 -19.34 18.22 7.76
C GLY A 205 -19.15 16.71 8.03
N PRO A 206 -18.65 16.33 9.23
CA PRO A 206 -18.39 14.92 9.59
C PRO A 206 -19.64 14.02 9.56
N ASP A 207 -20.84 14.59 9.61
CA ASP A 207 -22.14 13.88 9.50
C ASP A 207 -22.53 13.54 8.06
N ARG A 208 -21.89 14.17 7.07
CA ARG A 208 -22.16 13.99 5.63
C ARG A 208 -20.98 13.49 4.82
N ARG A 209 -19.82 13.31 5.45
CA ARG A 209 -18.62 12.80 4.78
C ARG A 209 -17.98 11.65 5.56
N TYR A 210 -17.35 10.75 4.83
CA TYR A 210 -16.41 9.78 5.32
C TYR A 210 -15.19 9.80 4.40
N ILE A 211 -13.99 9.90 4.96
CA ILE A 211 -12.76 10.02 4.19
C ILE A 211 -11.85 8.82 4.47
N HIS A 212 -11.55 8.07 3.41
CA HIS A 212 -10.59 6.96 3.44
C HIS A 212 -9.31 7.34 2.70
N ILE A 213 -8.15 7.11 3.31
CA ILE A 213 -6.84 7.27 2.67
C ILE A 213 -6.32 5.92 2.19
N ASP A 214 -6.24 5.73 0.87
CA ASP A 214 -5.44 4.64 0.29
C ASP A 214 -3.97 5.01 0.38
N GLY A 215 -3.33 4.58 1.45
CA GLY A 215 -1.93 4.78 1.74
C GLY A 215 -1.06 3.56 1.47
N ALA A 216 -1.49 2.70 0.54
CA ALA A 216 -0.88 1.39 0.29
C ALA A 216 0.64 1.42 0.15
N LEU A 217 1.21 2.49 -0.42
CA LEU A 217 2.65 2.69 -0.54
C LEU A 217 3.13 3.84 0.36
N ASN A 218 2.67 5.06 0.09
CA ASN A 218 3.35 6.25 0.57
C ASN A 218 2.87 6.73 1.95
N ALA A 219 1.84 6.11 2.56
CA ALA A 219 1.56 6.33 3.98
C ALA A 219 2.69 5.82 4.91
N MET A 220 3.60 5.01 4.38
CA MET A 220 4.84 4.57 5.03
C MET A 220 6.09 5.30 4.50
N VAL A 221 5.92 6.38 3.74
CA VAL A 221 7.01 7.19 3.19
C VAL A 221 6.87 8.65 3.64
N ILE A 222 5.75 9.29 3.30
CA ILE A 222 5.52 10.72 3.54
C ILE A 222 5.70 11.14 5.00
N PRO A 223 5.24 10.39 6.02
CA PRO A 223 5.44 10.81 7.42
C PRO A 223 6.90 10.92 7.85
N PHE A 224 7.81 10.26 7.16
CA PHE A 224 9.25 10.31 7.47
C PHE A 224 10.01 11.44 6.77
N LEU A 225 9.44 12.05 5.72
CA LEU A 225 10.08 13.12 4.96
C LEU A 225 9.83 14.47 5.64
N GLN A 226 10.89 15.12 6.11
CA GLN A 226 10.77 16.37 6.87
C GLN A 226 10.26 17.54 6.02
N ASP A 227 10.58 17.55 4.73
CA ASP A 227 10.22 18.57 3.75
C ASP A 227 8.88 18.33 3.04
N ALA A 228 8.20 17.21 3.35
CA ALA A 228 6.89 16.95 2.78
C ALA A 228 5.85 17.94 3.33
N PRO A 229 5.02 18.57 2.46
CA PRO A 229 3.96 19.48 2.89
C PRO A 229 2.97 18.80 3.84
N ASP A 230 2.48 19.55 4.82
CA ASP A 230 1.51 19.02 5.81
C ASP A 230 0.20 18.57 5.15
N GLY A 231 -0.22 19.24 4.06
CA GLY A 231 -1.45 18.92 3.35
C GLY A 231 -1.50 17.52 2.74
N ILE A 232 -0.35 16.94 2.37
CA ILE A 232 -0.26 15.58 1.82
C ILE A 232 0.15 14.54 2.87
N ARG A 233 0.51 14.98 4.09
CA ARG A 233 0.93 14.11 5.18
C ARG A 233 -0.30 13.44 5.81
N PRO A 234 -0.41 12.11 5.79
CA PRO A 234 -1.62 11.43 6.25
C PRO A 234 -1.68 11.36 7.78
N MET A 235 -2.01 12.49 8.41
CA MET A 235 -2.15 12.61 9.86
C MET A 235 -3.62 12.71 10.25
N PHE A 236 -4.07 11.93 11.23
CA PHE A 236 -5.48 11.87 11.63
C PHE A 236 -6.06 13.18 12.17
N ASP A 237 -5.22 14.12 12.59
CA ASP A 237 -5.63 15.47 13.00
C ASP A 237 -6.14 16.33 11.84
N LEU A 238 -5.82 15.99 10.59
CA LEU A 238 -6.45 16.60 9.41
C LEU A 238 -7.95 16.31 9.33
N GLY A 239 -8.46 15.22 9.95
CA GLY A 239 -9.89 14.95 10.03
C GLY A 239 -10.42 13.89 9.07
N PHE A 240 -9.59 12.99 8.56
CA PHE A 240 -10.05 11.78 7.85
C PHE A 240 -10.42 10.65 8.83
N ASP A 241 -11.10 9.61 8.31
CA ASP A 241 -11.75 8.57 9.12
C ASP A 241 -11.00 7.25 9.15
N SER A 242 -10.31 6.89 8.06
CA SER A 242 -9.53 5.66 7.98
C SER A 242 -8.38 5.75 7.00
N ILE A 243 -7.37 4.91 7.22
CA ILE A 243 -6.21 4.77 6.35
C ILE A 243 -5.81 3.31 6.24
N SER A 244 -5.40 2.88 5.04
CA SER A 244 -4.85 1.55 4.82
C SER A 244 -3.43 1.59 4.26
N THR A 245 -2.62 0.57 4.56
CA THR A 245 -1.28 0.39 3.98
C THR A 245 -1.01 -1.06 3.62
N SER A 246 0.00 -1.29 2.75
CA SER A 246 0.43 -2.64 2.34
C SER A 246 1.74 -3.04 3.01
N GLY A 247 1.77 -4.21 3.65
CA GLY A 247 2.96 -4.72 4.32
C GLY A 247 4.09 -5.12 3.35
N HIS A 248 3.75 -5.67 2.20
CA HIS A 248 4.71 -6.11 1.17
C HIS A 248 5.30 -4.97 0.31
N LYS A 249 4.81 -3.72 0.51
CA LYS A 249 5.38 -2.52 -0.12
C LYS A 249 6.48 -1.94 0.77
N MET A 250 6.37 -0.71 1.23
CA MET A 250 7.43 -0.04 1.98
C MET A 250 7.86 -0.79 3.26
N ILE A 251 6.92 -1.40 3.98
CA ILE A 251 7.27 -2.19 5.18
C ILE A 251 8.18 -3.36 4.83
N GLY A 252 8.00 -4.02 3.68
CA GLY A 252 8.90 -5.08 3.19
C GLY A 252 8.66 -6.43 3.86
N THR A 253 7.40 -6.90 3.85
CA THR A 253 7.09 -8.27 4.26
C THR A 253 7.22 -9.25 3.08
N PRO A 254 7.66 -10.50 3.30
CA PRO A 254 7.86 -11.48 2.22
C PRO A 254 6.55 -12.09 1.70
N MET A 255 5.41 -11.64 2.21
CA MET A 255 4.08 -12.07 1.79
C MET A 255 3.13 -10.89 1.67
N PRO A 256 2.14 -10.95 0.77
CA PRO A 256 1.09 -9.95 0.73
C PRO A 256 0.35 -9.87 2.07
N CYS A 257 0.28 -8.67 2.62
CA CYS A 257 -0.51 -8.32 3.79
C CYS A 257 -0.71 -6.81 3.82
N GLY A 258 -1.51 -6.31 4.75
CA GLY A 258 -1.74 -4.88 4.92
C GLY A 258 -2.38 -4.59 6.26
N ALA A 259 -2.52 -3.32 6.59
CA ALA A 259 -3.17 -2.85 7.80
C ALA A 259 -4.21 -1.79 7.48
N LEU A 260 -5.27 -1.75 8.27
CA LEU A 260 -6.25 -0.67 8.34
C LEU A 260 -6.20 -0.06 9.73
N VAL A 261 -6.22 1.26 9.81
CA VAL A 261 -6.51 2.03 11.02
C VAL A 261 -7.72 2.92 10.74
N ALA A 262 -8.66 2.98 11.66
CA ALA A 262 -9.88 3.76 11.54
C ALA A 262 -10.29 4.35 12.89
N ARG A 263 -11.15 5.39 12.86
CA ARG A 263 -11.79 5.91 14.07
C ARG A 263 -12.69 4.82 14.65
N LYS A 264 -12.54 4.54 15.94
CA LYS A 264 -13.26 3.45 16.66
C LYS A 264 -14.78 3.58 16.57
N SER A 265 -15.30 4.79 16.49
CA SER A 265 -16.74 5.05 16.35
C SER A 265 -17.36 4.44 15.09
N HIS A 266 -16.60 4.36 13.99
CA HIS A 266 -17.07 3.71 12.77
C HIS A 266 -17.04 2.18 12.88
N VAL A 267 -16.02 1.62 13.51
CA VAL A 267 -15.89 0.17 13.72
C VAL A 267 -16.98 -0.36 14.65
N ALA A 268 -17.36 0.42 15.66
CA ALA A 268 -18.45 0.05 16.57
C ALA A 268 -19.80 -0.21 15.84
N ARG A 269 -20.02 0.43 14.68
CA ARG A 269 -21.26 0.24 13.88
C ARG A 269 -21.35 -1.16 13.26
N ILE A 270 -20.22 -1.76 12.88
CA ILE A 270 -20.16 -3.08 12.25
C ILE A 270 -19.95 -4.20 13.26
N SER A 271 -19.56 -3.88 14.50
CA SER A 271 -19.26 -4.89 15.54
C SER A 271 -20.47 -5.76 15.86
N ARG A 272 -20.28 -7.08 15.85
CA ARG A 272 -21.31 -8.08 16.18
C ARG A 272 -20.73 -9.13 17.12
N ALA A 273 -21.43 -9.40 18.23
CA ALA A 273 -21.01 -10.43 19.15
C ALA A 273 -21.17 -11.84 18.56
N ILE A 274 -20.13 -12.64 18.61
CA ILE A 274 -20.11 -14.03 18.14
C ILE A 274 -19.98 -14.96 19.35
N SER A 275 -21.05 -15.65 19.67
CA SER A 275 -21.18 -16.41 20.92
C SER A 275 -20.15 -17.53 21.08
N TYR A 276 -19.84 -18.28 20.03
CA TYR A 276 -18.87 -19.39 20.08
C TYR A 276 -17.41 -18.93 20.12
N LEU A 277 -17.10 -17.72 19.59
CA LEU A 277 -15.77 -17.13 19.67
C LEU A 277 -15.52 -16.47 21.03
N LYS A 278 -16.58 -16.12 21.74
CA LYS A 278 -16.53 -15.23 22.92
C LYS A 278 -15.83 -13.91 22.64
N SER A 279 -15.99 -13.42 21.42
CA SER A 279 -15.39 -12.20 20.88
C SER A 279 -16.36 -11.50 19.94
N ASN A 280 -16.01 -10.31 19.48
CA ASN A 280 -16.76 -9.59 18.46
C ASN A 280 -16.19 -9.88 17.07
N ASP A 281 -17.08 -9.89 16.06
CA ASP A 281 -16.72 -9.78 14.66
C ASP A 281 -16.70 -8.29 14.30
N THR A 282 -15.51 -7.79 14.01
CA THR A 282 -15.24 -6.40 13.60
C THR A 282 -14.39 -6.36 12.33
N THR A 283 -13.91 -7.51 11.88
CA THR A 283 -12.97 -7.65 10.78
C THR A 283 -13.68 -8.11 9.50
N LEU A 284 -13.08 -7.80 8.34
CA LEU A 284 -13.67 -8.20 7.06
C LEU A 284 -13.59 -9.72 6.85
N MET A 285 -12.51 -10.34 7.33
CA MET A 285 -12.30 -11.78 7.26
C MET A 285 -12.39 -12.40 8.66
N GLY A 286 -13.14 -13.48 8.81
CA GLY A 286 -13.27 -14.17 10.10
C GLY A 286 -11.96 -14.80 10.58
N SER A 287 -11.25 -15.53 9.70
CA SER A 287 -9.91 -16.06 9.96
C SER A 287 -8.87 -15.13 9.33
N ARG A 288 -7.84 -14.75 10.10
CA ARG A 288 -6.78 -13.85 9.64
C ARG A 288 -5.40 -14.47 9.85
N ASN A 289 -4.51 -14.20 8.90
CA ASN A 289 -3.18 -14.81 8.86
C ASN A 289 -2.25 -14.25 9.94
N GLY A 290 -2.06 -14.99 11.03
CA GLY A 290 -1.16 -14.58 12.12
C GLY A 290 0.32 -14.50 11.71
N HIS A 291 0.77 -15.26 10.70
CA HIS A 291 2.13 -15.12 10.18
C HIS A 291 2.34 -13.76 9.48
N ALA A 292 1.30 -13.20 8.85
CA ALA A 292 1.35 -11.85 8.29
C ALA A 292 1.48 -10.79 9.40
N VAL A 293 0.78 -11.00 10.52
CA VAL A 293 0.93 -10.15 11.72
C VAL A 293 2.36 -10.19 12.24
N LEU A 294 2.92 -11.37 12.43
CA LEU A 294 4.32 -11.54 12.86
C LEU A 294 5.30 -10.87 11.89
N ALA A 295 5.07 -11.01 10.58
CA ALA A 295 5.94 -10.40 9.59
C ALA A 295 5.92 -8.86 9.67
N ILE A 296 4.76 -8.24 9.80
CA ILE A 296 4.64 -6.79 9.98
C ILE A 296 5.28 -6.36 11.31
N TRP A 297 4.98 -7.07 12.41
CA TRP A 297 5.52 -6.77 13.73
C TRP A 297 7.05 -6.81 13.75
N VAL A 298 7.66 -7.89 13.23
CA VAL A 298 9.13 -8.02 13.13
C VAL A 298 9.74 -6.91 12.29
N ARG A 299 9.08 -6.54 11.18
CA ARG A 299 9.57 -5.44 10.33
C ARG A 299 9.50 -4.09 11.03
N LEU A 300 8.36 -3.76 11.65
CA LEU A 300 8.19 -2.46 12.32
C LEU A 300 9.14 -2.29 13.50
N PHE A 301 9.25 -3.29 14.37
CA PHE A 301 10.08 -3.21 15.56
C PHE A 301 11.56 -3.53 15.31
N GLY A 302 11.86 -4.45 14.40
CA GLY A 302 13.22 -4.82 14.05
C GLY A 302 13.93 -3.76 13.18
N HIS A 303 13.18 -3.10 12.30
CA HIS A 303 13.71 -2.01 11.47
C HIS A 303 13.67 -0.67 12.21
N GLY A 304 12.53 -0.39 12.85
CA GLY A 304 12.34 0.80 13.68
C GLY A 304 12.21 2.11 12.87
N TYR A 305 11.79 3.17 13.58
CA TYR A 305 11.49 4.47 12.97
C TYR A 305 12.69 5.06 12.18
N GLY A 306 13.88 5.02 12.77
CA GLY A 306 15.07 5.66 12.17
C GLY A 306 15.49 5.03 10.85
N LEU A 307 15.41 3.70 10.73
CA LEU A 307 15.74 3.04 9.47
C LEU A 307 14.66 3.25 8.42
N PHE A 308 13.37 3.27 8.78
CA PHE A 308 12.31 3.62 7.83
C PHE A 308 12.45 5.06 7.33
N ALA A 309 12.84 6.00 8.19
CA ALA A 309 13.10 7.38 7.80
C ALA A 309 14.28 7.48 6.81
N ASN A 310 15.36 6.77 7.08
CA ASN A 310 16.51 6.69 6.17
C ASN A 310 16.10 6.06 4.82
N ASP A 311 15.41 4.94 4.85
CA ASP A 311 14.94 4.22 3.65
C ASP A 311 14.04 5.09 2.79
N ALA A 312 13.10 5.83 3.41
CA ALA A 312 12.21 6.75 2.70
C ALA A 312 12.99 7.87 2.00
N THR A 313 13.91 8.52 2.73
CA THR A 313 14.73 9.61 2.19
C THR A 313 15.62 9.12 1.04
N VAL A 314 16.36 8.04 1.24
CA VAL A 314 17.26 7.48 0.22
C VAL A 314 16.49 7.03 -1.03
N ALA A 315 15.33 6.42 -0.86
CA ALA A 315 14.53 5.95 -2.00
C ALA A 315 13.95 7.12 -2.81
N VAL A 316 13.48 8.20 -2.16
CA VAL A 316 13.00 9.42 -2.84
C VAL A 316 14.16 10.12 -3.58
N ASP A 317 15.32 10.25 -2.95
CA ASP A 317 16.50 10.86 -3.59
C ASP A 317 16.98 10.07 -4.81
N ARG A 318 16.96 8.74 -4.72
CA ARG A 318 17.28 7.86 -5.85
C ARG A 318 16.25 7.99 -6.98
N ALA A 319 14.97 8.09 -6.67
CA ALA A 319 13.93 8.31 -7.67
C ALA A 319 14.14 9.64 -8.41
N ALA A 320 14.42 10.72 -7.68
CA ALA A 320 14.74 12.01 -8.26
C ALA A 320 16.02 11.97 -9.13
N THR A 321 17.03 11.24 -8.70
CA THR A 321 18.28 11.03 -9.44
C THR A 321 18.03 10.25 -10.73
N LEU A 322 17.25 9.16 -10.68
CA LEU A 322 16.86 8.40 -11.87
C LEU A 322 16.10 9.30 -12.85
N ALA A 323 15.12 10.06 -12.37
CA ALA A 323 14.35 10.99 -13.21
C ALA A 323 15.26 12.01 -13.91
N LYS A 324 16.23 12.58 -13.22
CA LYS A 324 17.22 13.49 -13.81
C LYS A 324 18.05 12.82 -14.89
N ARG A 325 18.54 11.59 -14.65
CA ARG A 325 19.34 10.82 -15.63
C ARG A 325 18.54 10.54 -16.91
N LEU A 326 17.30 10.10 -16.79
CA LEU A 326 16.44 9.82 -17.93
C LEU A 326 16.11 11.10 -18.73
N ARG A 327 15.84 12.22 -18.07
CA ARG A 327 15.67 13.53 -18.75
C ARG A 327 16.91 13.95 -19.51
N THR A 328 18.10 13.75 -18.95
CA THR A 328 19.38 14.06 -19.62
C THR A 328 19.57 13.23 -20.89
N SER A 329 18.99 12.04 -20.97
CA SER A 329 19.01 11.22 -22.18
C SER A 329 17.95 11.59 -23.21
N GLY A 330 17.13 12.63 -22.96
CA GLY A 330 16.12 13.15 -23.87
C GLY A 330 14.72 12.55 -23.68
N ALA A 331 14.48 11.78 -22.62
CA ALA A 331 13.17 11.22 -22.32
C ALA A 331 12.24 12.26 -21.66
N GLU A 332 10.95 12.20 -21.98
CA GLU A 332 9.93 12.85 -21.17
C GLU A 332 9.70 12.08 -19.89
N VAL A 333 9.85 12.75 -18.73
CA VAL A 333 9.80 12.09 -17.44
C VAL A 333 8.97 12.89 -16.45
N LEU A 334 7.95 12.24 -15.87
CA LEU A 334 7.23 12.71 -14.69
C LEU A 334 7.79 12.03 -13.45
N CYS A 335 8.17 12.80 -12.44
CA CYS A 335 8.48 12.35 -11.10
C CYS A 335 7.91 13.39 -10.15
N ASN A 336 6.86 13.04 -9.46
CA ASN A 336 6.22 13.92 -8.49
C ASN A 336 7.12 14.16 -7.28
N PRO A 337 7.04 15.32 -6.61
CA PRO A 337 7.76 15.55 -5.36
C PRO A 337 7.44 14.46 -4.33
N HIS A 338 8.44 14.07 -3.55
CA HIS A 338 8.30 13.05 -2.49
C HIS A 338 7.82 11.66 -2.96
N SER A 339 7.91 11.38 -4.26
CA SER A 339 7.47 10.12 -4.87
C SER A 339 8.63 9.14 -5.06
N LEU A 340 8.32 7.85 -4.94
CA LEU A 340 9.21 6.74 -5.32
C LEU A 340 9.06 6.38 -6.80
N THR A 341 8.07 6.94 -7.50
CA THR A 341 7.67 6.55 -8.85
C THR A 341 8.24 7.52 -9.89
N VAL A 342 8.94 6.97 -10.87
CA VAL A 342 9.46 7.69 -12.03
C VAL A 342 8.74 7.17 -13.26
N VAL A 343 8.00 8.04 -13.94
CA VAL A 343 7.19 7.72 -15.13
C VAL A 343 7.93 8.22 -16.38
N PHE A 344 7.92 7.44 -17.43
CA PHE A 344 8.57 7.72 -18.70
C PHE A 344 7.83 7.03 -19.85
N ASP A 345 8.15 7.37 -21.09
CA ASP A 345 7.63 6.68 -22.26
C ASP A 345 7.97 5.20 -22.22
N GLU A 346 7.00 4.35 -22.61
CA GLU A 346 7.19 2.90 -22.63
C GLU A 346 8.41 2.51 -23.46
N PRO A 347 9.45 1.88 -22.87
CA PRO A 347 10.65 1.50 -23.58
C PRO A 347 10.44 0.25 -24.46
N GLU A 348 11.51 -0.24 -25.08
CA GLU A 348 11.46 -1.45 -25.88
C GLU A 348 11.00 -2.66 -25.04
N PRO A 349 10.27 -3.64 -25.64
CA PRO A 349 9.70 -4.78 -24.92
C PRO A 349 10.72 -5.62 -24.14
N GLU A 350 11.98 -5.61 -24.54
CA GLU A 350 13.05 -6.32 -23.83
C GLU A 350 13.38 -5.63 -22.49
N VAL A 351 13.41 -4.30 -22.47
CA VAL A 351 13.60 -3.51 -21.25
C VAL A 351 12.42 -3.68 -20.33
N VAL A 352 11.18 -3.61 -20.86
CA VAL A 352 9.95 -3.85 -20.09
C VAL A 352 10.02 -5.21 -19.39
N ARG A 353 10.35 -6.28 -20.12
CA ARG A 353 10.43 -7.64 -19.55
C ARG A 353 11.57 -7.79 -18.55
N LYS A 354 12.76 -7.27 -18.85
CA LYS A 354 13.94 -7.37 -17.97
C LYS A 354 13.69 -6.76 -16.61
N TYR A 355 13.12 -5.55 -16.60
CA TYR A 355 12.88 -4.77 -15.36
C TYR A 355 11.45 -4.92 -14.83
N GLN A 356 10.63 -5.77 -15.47
CA GLN A 356 9.25 -6.06 -15.07
C GLN A 356 8.39 -4.79 -14.95
N LEU A 357 8.58 -3.83 -15.87
CA LEU A 357 7.91 -2.54 -15.81
C LEU A 357 6.40 -2.68 -15.98
N ALA A 358 5.64 -1.88 -15.23
CA ALA A 358 4.21 -1.74 -15.44
C ALA A 358 3.96 -0.64 -16.49
N CYS A 359 3.20 -0.97 -17.53
CA CYS A 359 2.93 -0.09 -18.66
C CYS A 359 1.44 0.18 -18.80
N SER A 360 1.08 1.42 -19.16
CA SER A 360 -0.29 1.82 -19.44
C SER A 360 -0.31 3.08 -20.32
N GLY A 361 -1.11 3.04 -21.42
CA GLY A 361 -1.30 4.21 -22.28
C GLY A 361 -0.03 4.75 -22.96
N GLY A 362 0.94 3.89 -23.27
CA GLY A 362 2.22 4.27 -23.86
C GLY A 362 3.25 4.80 -22.86
N LEU A 363 2.90 4.81 -21.57
CA LEU A 363 3.80 5.14 -20.47
C LEU A 363 4.20 3.89 -19.70
N ALA A 364 5.38 3.93 -19.12
CA ALA A 364 5.87 2.96 -18.15
C ALA A 364 6.35 3.66 -16.88
N HIS A 365 6.50 2.92 -15.80
CA HIS A 365 7.15 3.46 -14.60
C HIS A 365 8.16 2.51 -14.00
N ALA A 366 9.14 3.09 -13.30
CA ALA A 366 9.98 2.44 -12.33
C ALA A 366 9.62 2.95 -10.93
N ILE A 367 9.59 2.05 -9.94
CA ILE A 367 9.33 2.40 -8.54
C ILE A 367 10.58 2.10 -7.72
N VAL A 368 11.22 3.14 -7.24
CA VAL A 368 12.51 3.06 -6.55
C VAL A 368 12.27 2.72 -5.07
N MET A 369 12.20 1.43 -4.78
CA MET A 369 12.03 0.91 -3.42
C MET A 369 13.38 0.88 -2.67
N PRO A 370 13.41 0.78 -1.33
CA PRO A 370 14.66 0.71 -0.56
C PRO A 370 15.62 -0.41 -1.00
N SER A 371 15.09 -1.51 -1.52
CA SER A 371 15.88 -2.64 -2.05
C SER A 371 16.56 -2.36 -3.39
N VAL A 372 16.18 -1.28 -4.09
CA VAL A 372 16.75 -0.93 -5.39
C VAL A 372 18.13 -0.29 -5.19
N THR A 373 19.15 -0.89 -5.80
CA THR A 373 20.54 -0.43 -5.70
C THR A 373 20.89 0.60 -6.78
N ASP A 374 21.92 1.40 -6.53
CA ASP A 374 22.43 2.35 -7.53
C ASP A 374 22.93 1.63 -8.79
N ASP A 375 23.57 0.45 -8.63
CA ASP A 375 24.02 -0.38 -9.76
C ASP A 375 22.85 -0.82 -10.66
N LEU A 376 21.71 -1.18 -10.04
CA LEU A 376 20.50 -1.54 -10.81
C LEU A 376 19.94 -0.34 -11.57
N LEU A 377 19.95 0.85 -10.96
CA LEU A 377 19.51 2.09 -11.61
C LEU A 377 20.43 2.51 -12.74
N ASP A 378 21.74 2.28 -12.59
CA ASP A 378 22.74 2.53 -13.63
C ASP A 378 22.51 1.59 -14.82
N GLN A 379 22.39 0.28 -14.58
CA GLN A 379 22.06 -0.70 -15.62
C GLN A 379 20.75 -0.40 -16.34
N PHE A 380 19.70 -0.04 -15.58
CA PHE A 380 18.42 0.34 -16.17
C PHE A 380 18.56 1.57 -17.05
N SER A 381 19.25 2.61 -16.60
CA SER A 381 19.46 3.86 -17.36
C SER A 381 20.22 3.58 -18.66
N ASP A 382 21.24 2.74 -18.65
CA ASP A 382 22.02 2.35 -19.82
C ASP A 382 21.15 1.58 -20.83
N ASP A 383 20.37 0.63 -20.39
CA ASP A 383 19.53 -0.18 -21.25
C ASP A 383 18.38 0.65 -21.84
N PHE A 384 17.79 1.54 -21.04
CA PHE A 384 16.77 2.48 -21.49
C PHE A 384 17.32 3.40 -22.62
N GLN A 385 18.52 3.97 -22.43
CA GLN A 385 19.15 4.86 -23.42
C GLN A 385 19.47 4.15 -24.74
N LYS A 386 19.94 2.91 -24.68
CA LYS A 386 20.20 2.11 -25.89
C LYS A 386 18.93 1.94 -26.72
N GLY A 387 17.80 1.61 -26.07
CA GLY A 387 16.50 1.48 -26.73
C GLY A 387 15.96 2.81 -27.26
N HIS A 388 16.11 3.90 -26.48
CA HIS A 388 15.57 5.24 -26.85
C HIS A 388 16.28 5.84 -28.06
N ARG A 389 17.61 5.68 -28.21
CA ARG A 389 18.37 6.15 -29.40
C ARG A 389 17.91 5.54 -30.71
N TRP A 390 17.40 4.31 -30.70
CA TRP A 390 16.86 3.65 -31.89
C TRP A 390 15.53 4.28 -32.36
N ARG A 391 14.70 4.78 -31.47
CA ARG A 391 13.43 5.45 -31.82
C ARG A 391 13.67 6.83 -32.46
N THR A 392 14.57 7.61 -31.93
CA THR A 392 14.90 8.94 -32.46
C THR A 392 15.66 8.91 -33.80
N GLN A 393 16.30 7.79 -34.17
CA GLN A 393 16.94 7.60 -35.47
C GLN A 393 16.01 7.02 -36.54
N LYS A 394 14.82 6.50 -36.17
CA LYS A 394 13.82 5.95 -37.10
C LYS A 394 12.64 6.92 -37.37
N ALA A 395 12.53 8.03 -36.63
CA ALA A 395 11.58 9.11 -36.83
C ALA A 395 12.23 10.23 -37.62
#